data_79e3d186aaf22416374aa992040853bf
#
_entry.id   79e3d186aaf22416374aa992040853bf
#
_cell.length_a   1.000
_cell.length_b   1.000
_cell.length_c   1.000
_cell.angle_alpha   90.00
_cell.angle_beta   90.00
_cell.angle_gamma   90.00
#
_symmetry.space_group_name_H-M   'P 1'
#
loop_
_entity.id
_entity.type
_entity.pdbx_description
1 polymer ?
#
loop_
_entity_poly.entity_id
_entity_poly.type
_entity_poly.pdbx_seq_one_letter_code
_entity_poly.pdbx_strand_id
1 'polypeptide(L)'
;VPYLSKVTGIPMVDLATKIMMGATLKELGYPSGLWKIPPYYAVKVPVFSFEKITDANAILGPEMKSTGEVLGLGRTFHEALFKGFAAAGYRNYTGKGVLLSVENHELPEVVGLAKKFDDLKMPMYATADTAQAIRSLGIQVHEIPPIVPGSEAYQLMEAGKIGLIVYTGALYDDTIREYIELHREAVRHSIASITALDTANAMANMIASRFHLYNTELVDLNHMRKERQLLPFAKMQGCGNDYIFFDNRDGKIASPGSLCVSLCDWHYGIGGYGIVLMEHSDVADAKMRIFNRDGTEGGMAGNAIRCMGKYLYDKGIVKKDYMTIETAGGIKSLLIYTRNGKANTVSVGMGKADLDALSLPTTLPGATIINRPVEIAGGTYNITCAS
;
A
#
# COMPACT_ATOMS: atom_id res chain seq x y z
N VAL A 1 -14.54 -16.66 18.62
CA VAL A 1 -13.36 -17.31 19.24
C VAL A 1 -12.46 -17.98 18.19
N PRO A 2 -12.96 -18.74 17.17
CA PRO A 2 -12.08 -19.38 16.18
C PRO A 2 -11.17 -18.40 15.42
N TYR A 3 -11.70 -17.23 15.06
CA TYR A 3 -10.93 -16.16 14.42
C TYR A 3 -9.73 -15.74 15.27
N LEU A 4 -9.95 -15.43 16.56
CA LEU A 4 -8.89 -15.01 17.48
C LEU A 4 -7.84 -16.13 17.67
N SER A 5 -8.28 -17.38 17.76
CA SER A 5 -7.37 -18.53 17.86
C SER A 5 -6.43 -18.61 16.65
N LYS A 6 -6.96 -18.41 15.44
CA LYS A 6 -6.15 -18.40 14.20
C LYS A 6 -5.18 -17.23 14.15
N VAL A 7 -5.64 -16.01 14.46
CA VAL A 7 -4.81 -14.80 14.40
C VAL A 7 -3.70 -14.78 15.44
N THR A 8 -4.01 -15.22 16.66
CA THR A 8 -3.04 -15.22 17.78
C THR A 8 -2.17 -16.46 17.83
N GLY A 9 -2.57 -17.54 17.15
CA GLY A 9 -1.94 -18.85 17.28
C GLY A 9 -2.15 -19.48 18.67
N ILE A 10 -3.17 -19.03 19.41
CA ILE A 10 -3.52 -19.53 20.74
C ILE A 10 -4.76 -20.39 20.61
N PRO A 11 -4.75 -21.68 20.99
CA PRO A 11 -5.91 -22.56 20.91
C PRO A 11 -6.92 -22.24 22.03
N MET A 12 -7.65 -21.13 21.88
CA MET A 12 -8.45 -20.55 22.98
C MET A 12 -9.55 -21.49 23.47
N VAL A 13 -10.16 -22.28 22.57
CA VAL A 13 -11.22 -23.23 22.97
C VAL A 13 -10.65 -24.38 23.78
N ASP A 14 -9.51 -24.95 23.35
CA ASP A 14 -8.81 -26.01 24.09
C ASP A 14 -8.37 -25.53 25.48
N LEU A 15 -7.79 -24.32 25.53
CA LEU A 15 -7.39 -23.71 26.80
C LEU A 15 -8.58 -23.47 27.72
N ALA A 16 -9.68 -22.91 27.21
CA ALA A 16 -10.87 -22.67 28.00
C ALA A 16 -11.43 -23.97 28.57
N THR A 17 -11.47 -25.05 27.77
CA THR A 17 -11.91 -26.38 28.24
C THR A 17 -11.02 -26.91 29.36
N LYS A 18 -9.69 -26.82 29.22
CA LYS A 18 -8.72 -27.26 30.26
C LYS A 18 -8.86 -26.44 31.54
N ILE A 19 -9.08 -25.13 31.42
CA ILE A 19 -9.30 -24.26 32.58
C ILE A 19 -10.62 -24.63 33.30
N MET A 20 -11.67 -24.90 32.56
CA MET A 20 -12.95 -25.37 33.15
C MET A 20 -12.78 -26.69 33.87
N MET A 21 -11.82 -27.52 33.44
CA MET A 21 -11.45 -28.78 34.11
C MET A 21 -10.46 -28.60 35.30
N GLY A 22 -10.13 -27.36 35.65
CA GLY A 22 -9.35 -27.01 36.81
C GLY A 22 -7.88 -26.65 36.56
N ALA A 23 -7.40 -26.69 35.31
CA ALA A 23 -6.04 -26.26 35.00
C ALA A 23 -5.90 -24.73 35.11
N THR A 24 -4.72 -24.25 35.49
CA THR A 24 -4.39 -22.83 35.49
C THR A 24 -3.67 -22.41 34.22
N LEU A 25 -3.78 -21.13 33.84
CA LEU A 25 -3.06 -20.57 32.67
C LEU A 25 -1.55 -20.78 32.79
N LYS A 26 -1.01 -20.70 34.01
CA LYS A 26 0.43 -20.91 34.29
C LYS A 26 0.87 -22.32 33.95
N GLU A 27 0.10 -23.34 34.39
CA GLU A 27 0.37 -24.75 34.07
C GLU A 27 0.27 -25.06 32.59
N LEU A 28 -0.59 -24.33 31.88
CA LEU A 28 -0.76 -24.42 30.43
C LEU A 28 0.29 -23.62 29.63
N GLY A 29 1.29 -23.02 30.31
CA GLY A 29 2.37 -22.28 29.67
C GLY A 29 2.05 -20.83 29.29
N TYR A 30 0.96 -20.28 29.82
CA TYR A 30 0.55 -18.88 29.60
C TYR A 30 0.74 -18.07 30.87
N PRO A 31 1.88 -17.38 31.02
CA PRO A 31 2.15 -16.56 32.21
C PRO A 31 1.25 -15.32 32.26
N SER A 32 1.28 -14.61 33.39
CA SER A 32 0.59 -13.32 33.53
C SER A 32 1.17 -12.26 32.59
N GLY A 33 0.34 -11.32 32.18
CA GLY A 33 0.71 -10.22 31.29
C GLY A 33 0.11 -10.33 29.89
N LEU A 34 0.53 -9.44 29.00
CA LEU A 34 0.07 -9.43 27.61
C LEU A 34 0.81 -10.49 26.79
N TRP A 35 0.06 -11.21 25.98
CA TRP A 35 0.63 -12.14 25.01
C TRP A 35 1.37 -11.42 23.90
N LYS A 36 2.30 -12.11 23.25
CA LYS A 36 3.09 -11.55 22.14
C LYS A 36 2.18 -11.07 21.00
N ILE A 37 2.41 -9.86 20.54
CA ILE A 37 1.69 -9.27 19.40
C ILE A 37 1.87 -10.17 18.17
N PRO A 38 0.81 -10.47 17.40
CA PRO A 38 0.93 -11.16 16.13
C PRO A 38 1.85 -10.41 15.15
N PRO A 39 2.62 -11.11 14.30
CA PRO A 39 3.57 -10.48 13.37
C PRO A 39 2.91 -9.82 12.16
N TYR A 40 1.59 -9.98 12.02
CA TYR A 40 0.78 -9.46 10.91
C TYR A 40 -0.40 -8.66 11.44
N TYR A 41 -0.85 -7.70 10.62
CA TYR A 41 -2.17 -7.10 10.79
C TYR A 41 -3.23 -8.12 10.39
N ALA A 42 -4.29 -8.20 11.17
CA ALA A 42 -5.41 -9.09 10.93
C ALA A 42 -6.70 -8.27 10.85
N VAL A 43 -7.36 -8.33 9.73
CA VAL A 43 -8.66 -7.68 9.49
C VAL A 43 -9.72 -8.74 9.33
N LYS A 44 -10.76 -8.63 10.14
CA LYS A 44 -11.98 -9.43 10.02
C LYS A 44 -12.98 -8.66 9.18
N VAL A 45 -13.46 -9.26 8.10
CA VAL A 45 -14.54 -8.72 7.29
C VAL A 45 -15.74 -9.68 7.36
N PRO A 46 -16.91 -9.21 7.80
CA PRO A 46 -18.13 -10.02 7.78
C PRO A 46 -18.58 -10.29 6.35
N VAL A 47 -19.17 -11.45 6.13
CA VAL A 47 -19.80 -11.83 4.86
C VAL A 47 -21.30 -11.98 5.11
N PHE A 48 -22.10 -11.39 4.24
CA PHE A 48 -23.55 -11.42 4.29
C PHE A 48 -24.08 -12.16 3.06
N SER A 49 -25.13 -12.97 3.24
CA SER A 49 -25.78 -13.70 2.14
C SER A 49 -27.06 -13.01 1.66
N PHE A 50 -27.14 -11.69 1.76
CA PHE A 50 -28.30 -10.92 1.29
C PHE A 50 -28.55 -11.09 -0.22
N GLU A 51 -27.50 -11.35 -0.99
CA GLU A 51 -27.60 -11.69 -2.42
C GLU A 51 -28.46 -12.92 -2.70
N LYS A 52 -28.52 -13.87 -1.73
CA LYS A 52 -29.26 -15.13 -1.85
C LYS A 52 -30.67 -15.04 -1.26
N ILE A 53 -30.92 -14.03 -0.44
CA ILE A 53 -32.19 -13.86 0.29
C ILE A 53 -32.65 -12.42 0.05
N THR A 54 -33.31 -12.20 -1.08
CA THR A 54 -33.71 -10.88 -1.57
C THR A 54 -34.67 -10.14 -0.66
N ASP A 55 -35.45 -10.84 0.14
CA ASP A 55 -36.43 -10.27 1.07
C ASP A 55 -35.91 -10.11 2.51
N ALA A 56 -34.62 -10.41 2.75
CA ALA A 56 -34.04 -10.26 4.06
C ALA A 56 -33.85 -8.76 4.41
N ASN A 57 -34.11 -8.43 5.67
CA ASN A 57 -33.77 -7.11 6.20
C ASN A 57 -32.26 -6.97 6.32
N ALA A 58 -31.67 -6.18 5.42
CA ALA A 58 -30.23 -5.93 5.34
C ALA A 58 -29.71 -4.91 6.36
N ILE A 59 -30.59 -4.29 7.16
CA ILE A 59 -30.17 -3.32 8.19
C ILE A 59 -29.40 -4.03 9.27
N LEU A 60 -28.21 -3.51 9.58
CA LEU A 60 -27.38 -4.00 10.68
C LEU A 60 -27.94 -3.48 12.01
N GLY A 61 -28.14 -4.40 12.94
CA GLY A 61 -28.59 -4.16 14.30
C GLY A 61 -27.65 -4.82 15.32
N PRO A 62 -28.03 -4.89 16.59
CA PRO A 62 -27.23 -5.54 17.63
C PRO A 62 -27.11 -7.05 17.44
N GLU A 63 -28.02 -7.64 16.67
CA GLU A 63 -28.02 -9.06 16.36
C GLU A 63 -27.03 -9.41 15.24
N MET A 64 -26.49 -10.62 15.26
CA MET A 64 -25.59 -11.10 14.21
C MET A 64 -26.37 -11.47 12.94
N LYS A 65 -26.16 -10.73 11.84
CA LYS A 65 -26.73 -11.02 10.51
C LYS A 65 -25.72 -11.57 9.50
N SER A 66 -24.43 -11.57 9.85
CA SER A 66 -23.40 -12.15 8.98
C SER A 66 -23.54 -13.68 8.93
N THR A 67 -23.41 -14.25 7.72
CA THR A 67 -23.43 -15.69 7.48
C THR A 67 -22.04 -16.32 7.51
N GLY A 68 -21.00 -15.49 7.56
CA GLY A 68 -19.63 -15.90 7.65
C GLY A 68 -18.72 -14.72 7.94
N GLU A 69 -17.44 -15.02 8.02
CA GLU A 69 -16.39 -14.02 8.19
C GLU A 69 -15.16 -14.46 7.42
N VAL A 70 -14.44 -13.49 6.85
CA VAL A 70 -13.17 -13.72 6.18
C VAL A 70 -12.04 -13.03 6.93
N LEU A 71 -10.86 -13.61 6.82
CA LEU A 71 -9.63 -13.13 7.44
C LEU A 71 -8.71 -12.56 6.37
N GLY A 72 -8.41 -11.26 6.47
CA GLY A 72 -7.31 -10.63 5.77
C GLY A 72 -6.08 -10.57 6.65
N LEU A 73 -4.95 -11.08 6.17
CA LEU A 73 -3.65 -10.98 6.86
C LEU A 73 -2.65 -10.28 5.96
N GLY A 74 -1.93 -9.31 6.51
CA GLY A 74 -0.91 -8.56 5.78
C GLY A 74 0.16 -7.99 6.70
N ARG A 75 1.29 -7.62 6.15
CA ARG A 75 2.35 -6.91 6.90
C ARG A 75 1.97 -5.47 7.19
N THR A 76 1.05 -4.91 6.40
CA THR A 76 0.47 -3.60 6.63
C THR A 76 -1.05 -3.72 6.82
N PHE A 77 -1.64 -2.75 7.50
CA PHE A 77 -3.08 -2.67 7.66
C PHE A 77 -3.81 -2.64 6.31
N HIS A 78 -3.31 -1.86 5.35
CA HIS A 78 -3.92 -1.73 4.02
C HIS A 78 -3.87 -3.04 3.23
N GLU A 79 -2.78 -3.81 3.32
CA GLU A 79 -2.69 -5.13 2.71
C GLU A 79 -3.70 -6.10 3.32
N ALA A 80 -3.77 -6.14 4.65
CA ALA A 80 -4.73 -6.98 5.36
C ALA A 80 -6.19 -6.61 5.01
N LEU A 81 -6.48 -5.30 4.94
CA LEU A 81 -7.79 -4.79 4.56
C LEU A 81 -8.14 -5.16 3.12
N PHE A 82 -7.22 -4.96 2.17
CA PHE A 82 -7.39 -5.36 0.77
C PHE A 82 -7.73 -6.86 0.65
N LYS A 83 -6.97 -7.73 1.31
CA LYS A 83 -7.21 -9.17 1.32
C LYS A 83 -8.57 -9.54 1.90
N GLY A 84 -8.96 -8.87 3.00
CA GLY A 84 -10.27 -9.05 3.62
C GLY A 84 -11.42 -8.67 2.69
N PHE A 85 -11.36 -7.49 2.07
CA PHE A 85 -12.39 -7.04 1.13
C PHE A 85 -12.43 -7.93 -0.13
N ALA A 86 -11.27 -8.26 -0.70
CA ALA A 86 -11.20 -9.14 -1.86
C ALA A 86 -11.80 -10.54 -1.58
N ALA A 87 -11.54 -11.10 -0.39
CA ALA A 87 -12.08 -12.38 0.04
C ALA A 87 -13.59 -12.32 0.34
N ALA A 88 -14.08 -11.17 0.81
CA ALA A 88 -15.51 -10.92 1.02
C ALA A 88 -16.28 -10.63 -0.29
N GLY A 89 -15.60 -10.60 -1.44
CA GLY A 89 -16.25 -10.38 -2.75
C GLY A 89 -16.19 -8.94 -3.26
N TYR A 90 -15.71 -7.98 -2.48
CA TYR A 90 -15.61 -6.57 -2.89
C TYR A 90 -14.41 -6.35 -3.82
N ARG A 91 -14.62 -6.45 -5.13
CA ARG A 91 -13.55 -6.36 -6.14
C ARG A 91 -13.77 -5.28 -7.20
N ASN A 92 -14.98 -4.73 -7.30
CA ASN A 92 -15.44 -3.95 -8.46
C ASN A 92 -15.31 -2.43 -8.34
N TYR A 93 -14.47 -1.90 -7.46
CA TYR A 93 -14.33 -0.45 -7.26
C TYR A 93 -13.27 0.21 -8.14
N THR A 94 -12.33 -0.54 -8.72
CA THR A 94 -11.24 0.02 -9.52
C THR A 94 -11.76 0.57 -10.85
N GLY A 95 -11.45 1.83 -11.14
CA GLY A 95 -11.86 2.50 -12.40
C GLY A 95 -13.32 2.94 -12.45
N LYS A 96 -14.03 2.84 -11.33
CA LYS A 96 -15.44 3.27 -11.19
C LYS A 96 -15.54 4.45 -10.22
N GLY A 97 -16.71 5.09 -10.23
CA GLY A 97 -17.00 6.23 -9.36
C GLY A 97 -17.52 5.81 -7.98
N VAL A 98 -17.64 6.79 -7.10
CA VAL A 98 -18.21 6.65 -5.77
C VAL A 98 -19.47 7.48 -5.63
N LEU A 99 -20.51 6.91 -5.05
CA LEU A 99 -21.74 7.58 -4.64
C LEU A 99 -21.64 7.96 -3.16
N LEU A 100 -21.81 9.24 -2.84
CA LEU A 100 -21.70 9.80 -1.50
C LEU A 100 -23.05 10.42 -1.07
N SER A 101 -23.58 9.95 0.04
CA SER A 101 -24.73 10.54 0.69
C SER A 101 -24.55 10.41 2.19
N VAL A 102 -24.25 11.52 2.84
CA VAL A 102 -23.92 11.53 4.28
C VAL A 102 -24.86 12.43 5.06
N GLU A 103 -24.99 12.15 6.33
CA GLU A 103 -25.77 12.95 7.27
C GLU A 103 -25.17 14.36 7.47
N ASN A 104 -26.03 15.33 7.78
CA ASN A 104 -25.62 16.73 7.91
C ASN A 104 -24.49 16.95 8.93
N HIS A 105 -24.45 16.20 10.00
CA HIS A 105 -23.42 16.32 11.02
C HIS A 105 -22.06 15.77 10.57
N GLU A 106 -22.03 14.96 9.52
CA GLU A 106 -20.80 14.36 8.93
C GLU A 106 -20.26 15.13 7.72
N LEU A 107 -20.96 16.16 7.27
CA LEU A 107 -20.53 16.99 6.13
C LEU A 107 -19.09 17.54 6.28
N PRO A 108 -18.60 17.95 7.45
CA PRO A 108 -17.22 18.37 7.61
C PRO A 108 -16.20 17.24 7.34
N GLU A 109 -16.53 15.98 7.68
CA GLU A 109 -15.65 14.84 7.49
C GLU A 109 -15.65 14.32 6.05
N VAL A 110 -16.81 14.34 5.38
CA VAL A 110 -16.92 13.84 3.99
C VAL A 110 -16.04 14.62 3.03
N VAL A 111 -15.78 15.89 3.32
CA VAL A 111 -14.91 16.74 2.51
C VAL A 111 -13.47 16.17 2.45
N GLY A 112 -12.94 15.73 3.60
CA GLY A 112 -11.62 15.09 3.67
C GLY A 112 -11.57 13.76 2.90
N LEU A 113 -12.66 12.99 2.94
CA LEU A 113 -12.82 11.76 2.17
C LEU A 113 -12.92 12.04 0.68
N ALA A 114 -13.72 13.06 0.27
CA ALA A 114 -13.87 13.46 -1.12
C ALA A 114 -12.52 13.87 -1.74
N LYS A 115 -11.67 14.58 -0.99
CA LYS A 115 -10.33 14.92 -1.46
C LYS A 115 -9.50 13.68 -1.77
N LYS A 116 -9.58 12.63 -0.98
CA LYS A 116 -8.88 11.37 -1.26
C LYS A 116 -9.38 10.72 -2.55
N PHE A 117 -10.69 10.70 -2.80
CA PHE A 117 -11.24 10.18 -4.04
C PHE A 117 -10.90 11.04 -5.26
N ASP A 118 -10.81 12.36 -5.10
CA ASP A 118 -10.33 13.27 -6.17
C ASP A 118 -8.85 13.01 -6.49
N ASP A 119 -7.99 12.85 -5.48
CA ASP A 119 -6.58 12.50 -5.66
C ASP A 119 -6.42 11.13 -6.38
N LEU A 120 -7.35 10.20 -6.15
CA LEU A 120 -7.43 8.91 -6.83
C LEU A 120 -8.06 8.98 -8.24
N LYS A 121 -8.52 10.17 -8.66
CA LYS A 121 -9.23 10.39 -9.94
C LYS A 121 -10.50 9.55 -10.08
N MET A 122 -11.17 9.27 -8.99
CA MET A 122 -12.45 8.57 -8.97
C MET A 122 -13.59 9.58 -9.21
N PRO A 123 -14.48 9.36 -10.21
CA PRO A 123 -15.67 10.17 -10.38
C PRO A 123 -16.54 10.13 -9.11
N MET A 124 -17.02 11.28 -8.68
CA MET A 124 -17.88 11.40 -7.49
C MET A 124 -19.28 11.84 -7.88
N TYR A 125 -20.26 11.14 -7.30
CA TYR A 125 -21.69 11.46 -7.39
C TYR A 125 -22.19 11.69 -5.97
N ALA A 126 -22.97 12.73 -5.73
CA ALA A 126 -23.43 13.01 -4.36
C ALA A 126 -24.81 13.67 -4.34
N THR A 127 -25.57 13.41 -3.26
CA THR A 127 -26.80 14.12 -2.96
C THR A 127 -26.54 15.61 -2.66
N ALA A 128 -27.54 16.47 -2.80
CA ALA A 128 -27.41 17.94 -2.83
C ALA A 128 -26.54 18.52 -1.71
N ASP A 129 -26.83 18.22 -0.43
CA ASP A 129 -26.10 18.76 0.72
C ASP A 129 -24.65 18.27 0.74
N THR A 130 -24.44 16.97 0.47
CA THR A 130 -23.11 16.37 0.34
C THR A 130 -22.32 16.97 -0.82
N ALA A 131 -22.96 17.17 -1.97
CA ALA A 131 -22.34 17.79 -3.13
C ALA A 131 -21.95 19.25 -2.88
N GLN A 132 -22.81 20.00 -2.19
CA GLN A 132 -22.53 21.39 -1.82
C GLN A 132 -21.32 21.49 -0.89
N ALA A 133 -21.24 20.60 0.13
CA ALA A 133 -20.10 20.56 1.03
C ALA A 133 -18.79 20.24 0.28
N ILE A 134 -18.78 19.27 -0.64
CA ILE A 134 -17.62 18.88 -1.42
C ILE A 134 -17.18 20.01 -2.37
N ARG A 135 -18.12 20.68 -3.04
CA ARG A 135 -17.83 21.80 -3.95
C ARG A 135 -17.28 23.02 -3.24
N SER A 136 -17.58 23.21 -1.94
CA SER A 136 -17.07 24.34 -1.17
C SER A 136 -15.53 24.40 -1.11
N LEU A 137 -14.85 23.26 -1.35
CA LEU A 137 -13.39 23.17 -1.45
C LEU A 137 -12.86 23.12 -2.89
N GLY A 138 -13.72 23.43 -3.88
CA GLY A 138 -13.34 23.40 -5.30
C GLY A 138 -13.18 22.00 -5.89
N ILE A 139 -13.64 20.96 -5.20
CA ILE A 139 -13.59 19.57 -5.68
C ILE A 139 -14.78 19.34 -6.62
N GLN A 140 -14.50 18.69 -7.76
CA GLN A 140 -15.54 18.37 -8.76
C GLN A 140 -16.37 17.18 -8.29
N VAL A 141 -17.68 17.36 -8.26
CA VAL A 141 -18.66 16.31 -7.94
C VAL A 141 -19.93 16.49 -8.75
N HIS A 142 -20.45 15.40 -9.27
CA HIS A 142 -21.73 15.38 -9.95
C HIS A 142 -22.86 15.27 -8.93
N GLU A 143 -23.71 16.30 -8.83
CA GLU A 143 -24.87 16.28 -7.98
C GLU A 143 -25.98 15.44 -8.59
N ILE A 144 -26.54 14.54 -7.80
CA ILE A 144 -27.65 13.69 -8.21
C ILE A 144 -28.94 14.06 -7.45
N PRO A 145 -30.11 13.82 -8.06
CA PRO A 145 -31.40 13.92 -7.38
C PRO A 145 -31.48 12.98 -6.15
N PRO A 146 -32.50 13.16 -5.29
CA PRO A 146 -32.76 12.24 -4.19
C PRO A 146 -32.75 10.77 -4.63
N ILE A 147 -32.20 9.92 -3.79
CA ILE A 147 -32.01 8.48 -4.07
C ILE A 147 -33.33 7.75 -3.86
N VAL A 148 -34.11 7.65 -4.93
CA VAL A 148 -35.36 6.87 -4.95
C VAL A 148 -35.29 5.82 -6.07
N PRO A 149 -36.04 4.71 -5.98
CA PRO A 149 -36.07 3.70 -7.04
C PRO A 149 -36.30 4.31 -8.43
N GLY A 150 -35.44 3.96 -9.39
CA GLY A 150 -35.45 4.50 -10.75
C GLY A 150 -34.81 5.87 -10.94
N SER A 151 -34.27 6.49 -9.87
CA SER A 151 -33.51 7.74 -9.97
C SER A 151 -32.18 7.57 -10.70
N GLU A 152 -31.47 8.69 -10.95
CA GLU A 152 -30.16 8.70 -11.60
C GLU A 152 -29.15 7.79 -10.89
N ALA A 153 -29.19 7.69 -9.56
CA ALA A 153 -28.30 6.80 -8.80
C ALA A 153 -28.44 5.34 -9.27
N TYR A 154 -29.68 4.86 -9.47
CA TYR A 154 -29.96 3.52 -9.96
C TYR A 154 -29.49 3.31 -11.40
N GLN A 155 -29.72 4.27 -12.27
CA GLN A 155 -29.22 4.22 -13.66
C GLN A 155 -27.70 4.19 -13.74
N LEU A 156 -27.00 4.91 -12.85
CA LEU A 156 -25.54 4.89 -12.76
C LEU A 156 -25.01 3.55 -12.26
N MET A 157 -25.73 2.88 -11.34
CA MET A 157 -25.39 1.53 -10.87
C MET A 157 -25.59 0.49 -11.99
N GLU A 158 -26.72 0.51 -12.68
CA GLU A 158 -27.00 -0.35 -13.85
C GLU A 158 -25.98 -0.17 -14.97
N ALA A 159 -25.58 1.07 -15.24
CA ALA A 159 -24.55 1.41 -16.22
C ALA A 159 -23.12 1.02 -15.78
N GLY A 160 -22.97 0.45 -14.57
CA GLY A 160 -21.66 0.04 -14.01
C GLY A 160 -20.70 1.19 -13.71
N LYS A 161 -21.20 2.42 -13.61
CA LYS A 161 -20.38 3.62 -13.35
C LYS A 161 -20.02 3.78 -11.86
N ILE A 162 -20.81 3.22 -10.96
CA ILE A 162 -20.57 3.24 -9.51
C ILE A 162 -19.93 1.91 -9.09
N GLY A 163 -18.87 1.97 -8.29
CA GLY A 163 -18.20 0.80 -7.71
C GLY A 163 -18.17 0.83 -6.19
N LEU A 164 -18.54 1.96 -5.58
CA LEU A 164 -18.57 2.15 -4.15
C LEU A 164 -19.72 3.09 -3.78
N ILE A 165 -20.45 2.75 -2.72
CA ILE A 165 -21.48 3.62 -2.12
C ILE A 165 -21.08 3.91 -0.68
N VAL A 166 -21.12 5.16 -0.29
CA VAL A 166 -21.00 5.63 1.10
C VAL A 166 -22.31 6.31 1.47
N TYR A 167 -23.09 5.66 2.31
CA TYR A 167 -24.40 6.13 2.73
C TYR A 167 -24.54 6.01 4.25
N THR A 168 -24.52 7.12 4.98
CA THR A 168 -24.52 7.12 6.44
C THR A 168 -25.89 7.29 7.07
N GLY A 169 -26.91 7.68 6.30
CA GLY A 169 -28.30 7.85 6.76
C GLY A 169 -29.08 6.57 7.10
N ALA A 170 -28.41 5.40 7.08
CA ALA A 170 -29.07 4.11 7.33
C ALA A 170 -29.54 3.86 8.77
N LEU A 171 -29.22 4.78 9.68
CA LEU A 171 -29.50 4.61 11.12
C LEU A 171 -30.79 5.31 11.58
N TYR A 172 -31.45 6.08 10.71
CA TYR A 172 -32.61 6.90 11.05
C TYR A 172 -33.87 6.37 10.37
N ASP A 173 -34.99 6.43 11.06
CA ASP A 173 -36.28 5.84 10.60
C ASP A 173 -36.76 6.41 9.27
N ASP A 174 -36.51 7.67 8.98
CA ASP A 174 -36.99 8.34 7.76
C ASP A 174 -36.19 7.93 6.51
N THR A 175 -34.92 7.59 6.65
CA THR A 175 -34.02 7.23 5.53
C THR A 175 -33.77 5.74 5.39
N ILE A 176 -34.25 4.94 6.33
CA ILE A 176 -34.02 3.49 6.40
C ILE A 176 -34.58 2.73 5.18
N ARG A 177 -35.75 3.14 4.68
CA ARG A 177 -36.38 2.52 3.50
C ARG A 177 -35.58 2.80 2.24
N GLU A 178 -35.14 4.03 2.08
CA GLU A 178 -34.29 4.46 0.97
C GLU A 178 -32.98 3.65 0.95
N TYR A 179 -32.35 3.50 2.11
CA TYR A 179 -31.15 2.68 2.25
C TYR A 179 -31.38 1.20 1.91
N ILE A 180 -32.50 0.60 2.34
CA ILE A 180 -32.80 -0.81 2.05
C ILE A 180 -32.89 -1.03 0.54
N GLU A 181 -33.62 -0.20 -0.18
CA GLU A 181 -33.78 -0.33 -1.63
C GLU A 181 -32.42 -0.06 -2.34
N LEU A 182 -31.70 0.97 -1.94
CA LEU A 182 -30.37 1.25 -2.46
C LEU A 182 -29.40 0.10 -2.23
N HIS A 183 -29.39 -0.47 -1.03
CA HIS A 183 -28.53 -1.59 -0.68
C HIS A 183 -28.88 -2.86 -1.47
N ARG A 184 -30.15 -3.16 -1.68
CA ARG A 184 -30.59 -4.29 -2.53
C ARG A 184 -30.05 -4.15 -3.94
N GLU A 185 -30.13 -2.96 -4.50
CA GLU A 185 -29.60 -2.70 -5.84
C GLU A 185 -28.08 -2.77 -5.88
N ALA A 186 -27.40 -2.24 -4.89
CA ALA A 186 -25.94 -2.35 -4.75
C ALA A 186 -25.49 -3.81 -4.72
N VAL A 187 -26.20 -4.68 -3.97
CA VAL A 187 -25.93 -6.11 -3.91
C VAL A 187 -26.11 -6.78 -5.28
N ARG A 188 -27.19 -6.47 -6.01
CA ARG A 188 -27.43 -7.02 -7.36
C ARG A 188 -26.29 -6.72 -8.33
N HIS A 189 -25.68 -5.56 -8.20
CA HIS A 189 -24.57 -5.12 -9.05
C HIS A 189 -23.18 -5.37 -8.46
N SER A 190 -23.09 -6.10 -7.33
CA SER A 190 -21.86 -6.37 -6.59
C SER A 190 -21.08 -5.10 -6.24
N ILE A 191 -21.80 -4.04 -5.85
CA ILE A 191 -21.25 -2.75 -5.43
C ILE A 191 -21.07 -2.77 -3.92
N ALA A 192 -19.89 -2.36 -3.45
CA ALA A 192 -19.61 -2.19 -2.03
C ALA A 192 -20.45 -1.05 -1.44
N SER A 193 -21.22 -1.32 -0.38
CA SER A 193 -21.98 -0.31 0.35
C SER A 193 -21.40 -0.15 1.77
N ILE A 194 -21.07 1.07 2.15
CA ILE A 194 -20.44 1.43 3.41
C ILE A 194 -21.33 2.46 4.13
N THR A 195 -21.55 2.23 5.42
CA THR A 195 -22.43 3.05 6.25
C THR A 195 -21.70 3.91 7.30
N ALA A 196 -20.36 3.95 7.24
CA ALA A 196 -19.55 4.73 8.18
C ALA A 196 -18.37 5.39 7.46
N LEU A 197 -18.11 6.67 7.74
CA LEU A 197 -17.02 7.44 7.13
C LEU A 197 -15.63 6.90 7.47
N ASP A 198 -15.42 6.39 8.69
CA ASP A 198 -14.14 5.74 9.06
C ASP A 198 -13.79 4.57 8.15
N THR A 199 -14.79 3.71 7.86
CA THR A 199 -14.61 2.57 6.95
C THR A 199 -14.36 3.05 5.52
N ALA A 200 -15.08 4.09 5.07
CA ALA A 200 -14.87 4.70 3.76
C ALA A 200 -13.48 5.33 3.63
N ASN A 201 -13.00 6.00 4.68
CA ASN A 201 -11.65 6.54 4.76
C ASN A 201 -10.57 5.43 4.70
N ALA A 202 -10.77 4.33 5.45
CA ALA A 202 -9.88 3.18 5.40
C ALA A 202 -9.84 2.55 3.99
N MET A 203 -10.99 2.47 3.32
CA MET A 203 -11.10 1.97 1.96
C MET A 203 -10.42 2.89 0.94
N ALA A 204 -10.58 4.21 1.04
CA ALA A 204 -9.88 5.16 0.19
C ALA A 204 -8.36 5.05 0.34
N ASN A 205 -7.86 4.94 1.58
CA ASN A 205 -6.44 4.73 1.86
C ASN A 205 -5.94 3.37 1.31
N MET A 206 -6.75 2.32 1.40
CA MET A 206 -6.45 1.01 0.82
C MET A 206 -6.35 1.09 -0.72
N ILE A 207 -7.27 1.78 -1.38
CA ILE A 207 -7.22 1.99 -2.84
C ILE A 207 -5.96 2.78 -3.22
N ALA A 208 -5.63 3.82 -2.46
CA ALA A 208 -4.41 4.62 -2.65
C ALA A 208 -3.12 3.80 -2.52
N SER A 209 -3.12 2.76 -1.68
CA SER A 209 -1.96 1.88 -1.47
C SER A 209 -1.61 0.99 -2.67
N ARG A 210 -2.52 0.89 -3.67
CA ARG A 210 -2.35 0.12 -4.91
C ARG A 210 -2.07 -1.37 -4.71
N PHE A 211 -2.51 -1.95 -3.60
CA PHE A 211 -2.45 -3.40 -3.43
C PHE A 211 -3.37 -4.09 -4.46
N HIS A 212 -2.89 -5.21 -5.00
CA HIS A 212 -3.62 -6.09 -5.90
C HIS A 212 -3.17 -7.54 -5.67
N LEU A 213 -3.87 -8.50 -6.22
CA LEU A 213 -3.63 -9.92 -5.96
C LEU A 213 -2.20 -10.41 -6.25
N TYR A 214 -1.49 -9.74 -7.15
CA TYR A 214 -0.13 -10.15 -7.56
C TYR A 214 0.99 -9.51 -6.73
N ASN A 215 0.70 -8.48 -5.92
CA ASN A 215 1.70 -7.82 -5.06
C ASN A 215 1.43 -8.02 -3.56
N THR A 216 0.50 -8.91 -3.21
CA THR A 216 0.23 -9.30 -1.82
C THR A 216 0.94 -10.59 -1.46
N GLU A 217 1.37 -10.70 -0.20
CA GLU A 217 2.07 -11.86 0.32
C GLU A 217 1.09 -12.97 0.75
N LEU A 218 1.43 -14.24 0.50
CA LEU A 218 0.75 -15.37 1.12
C LEU A 218 1.29 -15.58 2.53
N VAL A 219 0.40 -15.66 3.52
CA VAL A 219 0.75 -15.83 4.93
C VAL A 219 0.41 -17.24 5.37
N ASP A 220 1.41 -18.02 5.82
CA ASP A 220 1.18 -19.32 6.44
C ASP A 220 0.70 -19.14 7.88
N LEU A 221 -0.58 -19.41 8.12
CA LEU A 221 -1.21 -19.30 9.44
C LEU A 221 -0.58 -20.21 10.49
N ASN A 222 -0.09 -21.38 10.10
CA ASN A 222 0.47 -22.37 11.03
C ASN A 222 1.87 -22.00 11.49
N HIS A 223 2.58 -21.20 10.69
CA HIS A 223 3.96 -20.83 10.95
C HIS A 223 4.20 -19.33 11.15
N MET A 224 3.14 -18.53 11.28
CA MET A 224 3.22 -17.07 11.44
C MET A 224 4.26 -16.59 12.48
N ARG A 225 4.48 -17.34 13.55
CA ARG A 225 5.42 -16.96 14.60
C ARG A 225 6.84 -17.46 14.37
N LYS A 226 7.04 -18.46 13.52
CA LYS A 226 8.37 -18.99 13.17
C LYS A 226 9.08 -18.08 12.16
N GLU A 227 8.33 -17.30 11.40
CA GLU A 227 8.82 -16.43 10.33
C GLU A 227 9.18 -14.99 10.76
N ARG A 228 9.21 -14.68 12.06
CA ARG A 228 9.80 -13.41 12.51
C ARG A 228 11.29 -13.40 12.23
N GLN A 229 11.66 -13.04 11.02
CA GLN A 229 13.01 -12.66 10.71
C GLN A 229 13.25 -11.23 11.21
N LEU A 230 14.24 -11.10 12.09
CA LEU A 230 14.85 -9.80 12.33
C LEU A 230 15.72 -9.51 11.10
N LEU A 231 15.33 -8.51 10.33
CA LEU A 231 16.10 -8.01 9.20
C LEU A 231 16.86 -6.76 9.66
N PRO A 232 18.14 -6.88 10.05
CA PRO A 232 18.94 -5.72 10.35
C PRO A 232 19.10 -4.88 9.08
N PHE A 233 18.93 -3.57 9.20
CA PHE A 233 19.08 -2.64 8.09
C PHE A 233 19.94 -1.45 8.45
N ALA A 234 20.46 -0.77 7.43
CA ALA A 234 21.05 0.55 7.55
C ALA A 234 20.25 1.54 6.69
N LYS A 235 19.85 2.67 7.29
CA LYS A 235 19.30 3.79 6.50
C LYS A 235 20.43 4.74 6.16
N MET A 236 20.66 4.99 4.87
CA MET A 236 21.73 5.84 4.38
C MET A 236 21.20 6.79 3.31
N GLN A 237 21.83 7.93 3.17
CA GLN A 237 21.50 8.91 2.15
C GLN A 237 22.72 9.30 1.31
N GLY A 238 22.49 9.57 0.03
CA GLY A 238 23.49 10.13 -0.88
C GLY A 238 22.86 11.29 -1.67
N CYS A 239 23.40 12.49 -1.54
CA CYS A 239 22.89 13.71 -2.19
C CYS A 239 21.38 13.96 -1.94
N GLY A 240 20.90 13.66 -0.73
CA GLY A 240 19.50 13.86 -0.34
C GLY A 240 18.55 12.68 -0.64
N ASN A 241 18.95 11.70 -1.46
CA ASN A 241 18.18 10.50 -1.68
C ASN A 241 18.51 9.46 -0.62
N ASP A 242 17.54 9.06 0.18
CA ASP A 242 17.71 8.07 1.23
C ASP A 242 17.18 6.68 0.81
N TYR A 243 17.93 5.67 1.21
CA TYR A 243 17.66 4.27 0.90
C TYR A 243 17.79 3.41 2.15
N ILE A 244 17.09 2.28 2.16
CA ILE A 244 17.16 1.27 3.22
C ILE A 244 18.00 0.10 2.69
N PHE A 245 19.14 -0.16 3.33
CA PHE A 245 20.11 -1.17 2.92
C PHE A 245 19.96 -2.44 3.73
N PHE A 246 19.92 -3.57 3.07
CA PHE A 246 19.94 -4.90 3.67
C PHE A 246 21.15 -5.70 3.22
N ASP A 247 21.81 -6.34 4.17
CA ASP A 247 22.78 -7.40 3.87
C ASP A 247 22.00 -8.69 3.60
N ASN A 248 21.84 -9.02 2.33
CA ASN A 248 21.10 -10.20 1.86
C ASN A 248 22.03 -11.28 1.28
N ARG A 249 23.30 -11.31 1.73
CA ARG A 249 24.26 -12.32 1.27
C ARG A 249 23.88 -13.74 1.68
N ASP A 250 23.00 -13.88 2.67
CA ASP A 250 22.41 -15.15 3.10
C ASP A 250 21.09 -15.49 2.39
N GLY A 251 20.64 -14.67 1.45
CA GLY A 251 19.46 -14.91 0.60
C GLY A 251 18.11 -14.95 1.35
N LYS A 252 18.02 -14.38 2.56
CA LYS A 252 16.80 -14.46 3.38
C LYS A 252 15.64 -13.62 2.89
N ILE A 253 15.89 -12.61 2.06
CA ILE A 253 14.85 -11.72 1.54
C ILE A 253 14.36 -12.28 0.20
N ALA A 254 13.29 -13.07 0.25
CA ALA A 254 12.74 -13.74 -0.93
C ALA A 254 11.86 -12.82 -1.80
N SER A 255 11.21 -11.82 -1.21
CA SER A 255 10.26 -10.92 -1.91
C SER A 255 10.61 -9.44 -1.70
N PRO A 256 11.73 -8.96 -2.29
CA PRO A 256 12.23 -7.62 -2.03
C PRO A 256 11.30 -6.51 -2.52
N GLY A 257 10.59 -6.69 -3.63
CA GLY A 257 9.65 -5.69 -4.13
C GLY A 257 8.51 -5.41 -3.15
N SER A 258 7.87 -6.45 -2.62
CA SER A 258 6.80 -6.30 -1.60
C SER A 258 7.33 -5.69 -0.31
N LEU A 259 8.54 -6.07 0.10
CA LEU A 259 9.22 -5.50 1.25
C LEU A 259 9.49 -4.00 1.06
N CYS A 260 9.91 -3.60 -0.14
CA CYS A 260 10.18 -2.21 -0.49
C CYS A 260 8.93 -1.34 -0.36
N VAL A 261 7.80 -1.77 -0.93
CA VAL A 261 6.53 -1.03 -0.84
C VAL A 261 6.15 -0.76 0.60
N SER A 262 6.29 -1.78 1.47
CA SER A 262 5.93 -1.65 2.89
C SER A 262 6.89 -0.75 3.67
N LEU A 263 8.21 -0.90 3.46
CA LEU A 263 9.22 -0.20 4.24
C LEU A 263 9.46 1.24 3.78
N CYS A 264 9.27 1.53 2.50
CA CYS A 264 9.51 2.86 1.94
C CYS A 264 8.33 3.82 2.11
N ASP A 265 7.22 3.39 2.69
CA ASP A 265 6.14 4.29 3.09
C ASP A 265 6.63 5.29 4.14
N TRP A 266 6.36 6.60 3.92
CA TRP A 266 6.85 7.69 4.77
C TRP A 266 6.12 7.78 6.11
N HIS A 267 4.89 7.25 6.19
CA HIS A 267 4.03 7.37 7.37
C HIS A 267 3.97 6.07 8.18
N TYR A 268 3.94 4.93 7.48
CA TYR A 268 3.73 3.62 8.11
C TYR A 268 4.95 2.70 8.04
N GLY A 269 6.00 3.08 7.29
CA GLY A 269 7.24 2.36 7.15
C GLY A 269 8.44 3.08 7.77
N ILE A 270 9.64 2.70 7.33
CA ILE A 270 10.89 3.39 7.65
C ILE A 270 11.00 4.70 6.84
N GLY A 271 10.35 4.74 5.69
CA GLY A 271 10.43 5.81 4.69
C GLY A 271 11.72 5.76 3.89
N GLY A 272 11.67 6.04 2.60
CA GLY A 272 12.84 6.09 1.73
C GLY A 272 12.47 6.06 0.25
N TYR A 273 13.44 6.35 -0.60
CA TYR A 273 13.28 6.29 -2.06
C TYR A 273 13.28 4.86 -2.61
N GLY A 274 13.79 3.89 -1.82
CA GLY A 274 13.85 2.50 -2.20
C GLY A 274 14.64 1.66 -1.20
N ILE A 275 14.69 0.35 -1.45
CA ILE A 275 15.58 -0.55 -0.74
C ILE A 275 16.75 -0.99 -1.62
N VAL A 276 17.87 -1.28 -1.00
CA VAL A 276 19.08 -1.81 -1.65
C VAL A 276 19.44 -3.11 -0.97
N LEU A 277 19.53 -4.18 -1.76
CA LEU A 277 20.05 -5.47 -1.32
C LEU A 277 21.53 -5.58 -1.70
N MET A 278 22.36 -5.94 -0.72
CA MET A 278 23.76 -6.28 -0.90
C MET A 278 23.86 -7.81 -0.92
N GLU A 279 24.29 -8.37 -2.05
CA GLU A 279 24.32 -9.80 -2.29
C GLU A 279 25.73 -10.25 -2.67
N HIS A 280 25.97 -11.58 -2.70
CA HIS A 280 27.19 -12.15 -3.27
C HIS A 280 27.22 -11.95 -4.77
N SER A 281 28.43 -11.79 -5.31
CA SER A 281 28.70 -11.78 -6.75
C SER A 281 29.81 -12.77 -7.05
N ASP A 282 29.68 -13.50 -8.16
CA ASP A 282 30.73 -14.39 -8.69
C ASP A 282 31.74 -13.63 -9.58
N VAL A 283 31.41 -12.38 -9.96
CA VAL A 283 32.17 -11.62 -10.97
C VAL A 283 32.67 -10.26 -10.44
N ALA A 284 32.27 -9.87 -9.23
CA ALA A 284 32.62 -8.60 -8.59
C ALA A 284 32.79 -8.78 -7.07
N ASP A 285 33.24 -7.72 -6.36
CA ASP A 285 33.41 -7.76 -4.91
C ASP A 285 32.08 -7.89 -4.15
N ALA A 286 30.99 -7.40 -4.74
CA ALA A 286 29.62 -7.57 -4.23
C ALA A 286 28.60 -7.32 -5.37
N LYS A 287 27.34 -7.67 -5.12
CA LYS A 287 26.23 -7.41 -6.03
C LYS A 287 25.20 -6.49 -5.36
N MET A 288 24.73 -5.50 -6.11
CA MET A 288 23.68 -4.59 -5.73
C MET A 288 22.41 -4.87 -6.51
N ARG A 289 21.31 -5.07 -5.81
CA ARG A 289 19.96 -4.97 -6.37
C ARG A 289 19.24 -3.80 -5.70
N ILE A 290 18.56 -3.00 -6.49
CA ILE A 290 17.82 -1.84 -6.01
C ILE A 290 16.35 -1.96 -6.40
N PHE A 291 15.46 -1.65 -5.47
CA PHE A 291 14.02 -1.66 -5.68
C PHE A 291 13.48 -0.27 -5.40
N ASN A 292 12.71 0.25 -6.34
CA ASN A 292 12.02 1.53 -6.22
C ASN A 292 10.86 1.43 -5.23
N ARG A 293 10.37 2.57 -4.75
CA ARG A 293 9.27 2.65 -3.78
C ARG A 293 7.99 1.94 -4.22
N ASP A 294 7.76 1.79 -5.52
CA ASP A 294 6.64 1.06 -6.10
C ASP A 294 6.85 -0.47 -6.17
N GLY A 295 8.00 -0.96 -5.71
CA GLY A 295 8.39 -2.37 -5.72
C GLY A 295 9.06 -2.84 -6.99
N THR A 296 9.21 -2.00 -8.01
CA THR A 296 9.93 -2.34 -9.26
C THR A 296 11.43 -2.39 -9.04
N GLU A 297 12.12 -3.35 -9.68
CA GLU A 297 13.57 -3.43 -9.65
C GLU A 297 14.19 -2.43 -10.63
N GLY A 298 15.13 -1.62 -10.14
CA GLY A 298 15.85 -0.64 -10.93
C GLY A 298 17.21 -1.19 -11.43
N GLY A 299 17.72 -0.62 -12.52
CA GLY A 299 19.00 -1.03 -13.11
C GLY A 299 20.21 -0.67 -12.24
N MET A 300 20.28 0.58 -11.79
CA MET A 300 21.35 1.13 -10.95
C MET A 300 20.96 2.53 -10.46
N ALA A 301 21.46 2.93 -9.30
CA ALA A 301 21.36 4.30 -8.79
C ALA A 301 22.72 4.78 -8.25
N GLY A 302 23.25 5.84 -8.85
CA GLY A 302 24.57 6.39 -8.49
C GLY A 302 24.69 6.79 -7.03
N ASN A 303 23.61 7.33 -6.43
CA ASN A 303 23.59 7.69 -5.01
C ASN A 303 23.61 6.45 -4.11
N ALA A 304 22.81 5.44 -4.45
CA ALA A 304 22.72 4.21 -3.68
C ALA A 304 24.03 3.40 -3.72
N ILE A 305 24.68 3.29 -4.88
CA ILE A 305 25.91 2.50 -5.01
C ILE A 305 27.07 3.12 -4.24
N ARG A 306 27.13 4.47 -4.13
CA ARG A 306 28.13 5.15 -3.28
C ARG A 306 27.90 4.85 -1.80
N CYS A 307 26.64 4.86 -1.36
CA CYS A 307 26.29 4.46 0.00
C CYS A 307 26.66 3.00 0.27
N MET A 308 26.41 2.09 -0.68
CA MET A 308 26.80 0.69 -0.57
C MET A 308 28.32 0.53 -0.44
N GLY A 309 29.10 1.22 -1.28
CA GLY A 309 30.57 1.23 -1.18
C GLY A 309 31.07 1.65 0.18
N LYS A 310 30.52 2.74 0.72
CA LYS A 310 30.82 3.18 2.09
C LYS A 310 30.45 2.12 3.13
N TYR A 311 29.26 1.52 3.04
CA TYR A 311 28.82 0.49 3.98
C TYR A 311 29.74 -0.72 3.97
N LEU A 312 30.06 -1.24 2.80
CA LEU A 312 30.92 -2.42 2.63
C LEU A 312 32.32 -2.16 3.22
N TYR A 313 32.87 -0.98 2.97
CA TYR A 313 34.18 -0.57 3.51
C TYR A 313 34.14 -0.41 5.04
N ASP A 314 33.22 0.39 5.55
CA ASP A 314 33.13 0.74 6.98
C ASP A 314 32.79 -0.48 7.87
N LYS A 315 32.07 -1.46 7.33
CA LYS A 315 31.77 -2.73 8.00
C LYS A 315 32.86 -3.78 7.83
N GLY A 316 33.90 -3.48 7.04
CA GLY A 316 35.01 -4.39 6.79
C GLY A 316 34.63 -5.62 5.95
N ILE A 317 33.52 -5.54 5.22
CA ILE A 317 33.04 -6.61 4.31
C ILE A 317 33.96 -6.66 3.10
N VAL A 318 34.25 -5.50 2.50
CA VAL A 318 35.26 -5.34 1.43
C VAL A 318 36.30 -4.34 1.92
N LYS A 319 37.52 -4.82 2.17
CA LYS A 319 38.65 -3.98 2.71
C LYS A 319 39.59 -3.53 1.60
N LYS A 320 39.03 -2.91 0.57
CA LYS A 320 39.77 -2.40 -0.58
C LYS A 320 39.34 -0.96 -0.86
N ASP A 321 40.29 -0.08 -1.17
CA ASP A 321 39.99 1.30 -1.57
C ASP A 321 39.41 1.37 -3.00
N TYR A 322 39.70 0.36 -3.82
CA TYR A 322 39.09 0.14 -5.13
C TYR A 322 38.27 -1.14 -5.09
N MET A 323 36.99 -1.05 -5.37
CA MET A 323 36.08 -2.19 -5.39
C MET A 323 35.18 -2.18 -6.63
N THR A 324 34.66 -3.33 -6.97
CA THR A 324 33.71 -3.52 -8.07
C THR A 324 32.38 -4.00 -7.54
N ILE A 325 31.29 -3.46 -8.09
CA ILE A 325 29.92 -3.83 -7.73
C ILE A 325 29.18 -4.29 -9.00
N GLU A 326 28.66 -5.50 -8.96
CA GLU A 326 27.73 -6.00 -9.97
C GLU A 326 26.37 -5.32 -9.80
N THR A 327 25.78 -4.82 -10.87
CA THR A 327 24.44 -4.22 -10.90
C THR A 327 23.70 -4.74 -12.14
N ALA A 328 22.37 -4.56 -12.20
CA ALA A 328 21.62 -4.86 -13.42
C ALA A 328 22.05 -3.98 -14.61
N GLY A 329 22.66 -2.81 -14.36
CA GLY A 329 23.30 -1.94 -15.37
C GLY A 329 24.77 -2.24 -15.62
N GLY A 330 25.25 -3.46 -15.31
CA GLY A 330 26.65 -3.90 -15.49
C GLY A 330 27.52 -3.68 -14.26
N ILE A 331 28.79 -4.07 -14.36
CA ILE A 331 29.78 -3.91 -13.28
C ILE A 331 30.24 -2.46 -13.20
N LYS A 332 30.16 -1.90 -12.01
CA LYS A 332 30.62 -0.53 -11.70
C LYS A 332 31.83 -0.56 -10.79
N SER A 333 32.83 0.30 -11.10
CA SER A 333 34.01 0.48 -10.26
C SER A 333 33.82 1.64 -9.29
N LEU A 334 34.23 1.44 -8.05
CA LEU A 334 34.19 2.42 -7.00
C LEU A 334 35.60 2.70 -6.47
N LEU A 335 35.89 3.97 -6.22
CA LEU A 335 37.10 4.39 -5.53
C LEU A 335 36.70 5.05 -4.20
N ILE A 336 37.21 4.51 -3.11
CA ILE A 336 36.89 4.91 -1.74
C ILE A 336 37.98 5.85 -1.21
N TYR A 337 37.58 7.04 -0.84
CA TYR A 337 38.51 7.99 -0.16
C TYR A 337 38.21 7.95 1.34
N THR A 338 39.23 7.68 2.11
CA THR A 338 39.07 7.45 3.56
C THR A 338 39.54 8.64 4.38
N ARG A 339 38.92 8.81 5.54
CA ARG A 339 39.36 9.73 6.59
C ARG A 339 39.14 9.08 7.95
N ASN A 340 40.16 9.05 8.80
CA ASN A 340 40.12 8.41 10.12
C ASN A 340 39.67 6.93 10.04
N GLY A 341 40.13 6.19 9.04
CA GLY A 341 39.83 4.75 8.87
C GLY A 341 38.40 4.43 8.40
N LYS A 342 37.61 5.43 8.01
CA LYS A 342 36.26 5.29 7.45
C LYS A 342 36.15 5.92 6.07
N ALA A 343 35.27 5.39 5.25
CA ALA A 343 34.98 5.98 3.95
C ALA A 343 34.32 7.36 4.13
N ASN A 344 34.94 8.37 3.55
CA ASN A 344 34.48 9.75 3.60
C ASN A 344 33.76 10.16 2.33
N THR A 345 34.36 9.89 1.16
CA THR A 345 33.74 10.08 -0.15
C THR A 345 33.95 8.84 -1.01
N VAL A 346 33.06 8.65 -1.98
CA VAL A 346 33.11 7.53 -2.92
C VAL A 346 32.90 8.07 -4.33
N SER A 347 33.84 7.80 -5.22
CA SER A 347 33.67 7.99 -6.65
C SER A 347 33.16 6.71 -7.30
N VAL A 348 32.28 6.83 -8.28
CA VAL A 348 31.78 5.69 -9.06
C VAL A 348 32.01 5.92 -10.54
N GLY A 349 32.54 4.89 -11.22
CA GLY A 349 32.70 4.88 -12.68
C GLY A 349 31.35 4.66 -13.35
N MET A 350 30.77 5.72 -13.91
CA MET A 350 29.47 5.65 -14.59
C MET A 350 29.55 5.19 -16.05
N GLY A 351 30.77 5.14 -16.62
CA GLY A 351 31.00 4.90 -18.04
C GLY A 351 31.18 6.21 -18.83
N LYS A 352 31.19 6.12 -20.14
CA LYS A 352 31.17 7.28 -21.02
C LYS A 352 29.74 7.78 -21.15
N ALA A 353 29.54 9.11 -21.11
CA ALA A 353 28.26 9.70 -21.39
C ALA A 353 27.85 9.40 -22.85
N ASP A 354 26.67 8.87 -23.04
CA ASP A 354 26.06 8.74 -24.36
C ASP A 354 25.32 10.05 -24.67
N LEU A 355 25.71 10.68 -25.78
CA LEU A 355 25.15 11.96 -26.23
C LEU A 355 24.19 11.78 -27.43
N ASP A 356 23.99 10.55 -27.89
CA ASP A 356 23.08 10.27 -29.00
C ASP A 356 21.64 10.57 -28.58
N ALA A 357 21.02 11.53 -29.26
CA ALA A 357 19.65 11.95 -28.97
C ALA A 357 18.60 10.81 -29.13
N LEU A 358 18.90 9.80 -29.95
CA LEU A 358 18.02 8.64 -30.14
C LEU A 358 18.03 7.68 -28.93
N SER A 359 19.11 7.67 -28.15
CA SER A 359 19.23 6.89 -26.92
C SER A 359 18.61 7.57 -25.68
N LEU A 360 18.21 8.84 -25.83
CA LEU A 360 17.69 9.68 -24.75
C LEU A 360 16.17 9.80 -24.82
N PRO A 361 15.46 9.87 -23.69
CA PRO A 361 14.00 10.10 -23.66
C PRO A 361 13.68 11.57 -23.92
N THR A 362 14.03 12.08 -25.13
CA THR A 362 13.81 13.47 -25.53
C THR A 362 13.06 13.54 -26.86
N THR A 363 12.26 14.60 -27.03
CA THR A 363 11.59 14.93 -28.28
C THR A 363 12.31 16.00 -29.06
N LEU A 364 13.45 16.51 -28.55
CA LEU A 364 14.23 17.54 -29.22
C LEU A 364 14.90 16.96 -30.47
N PRO A 365 14.77 17.60 -31.65
CA PRO A 365 15.36 17.11 -32.89
C PRO A 365 16.88 17.31 -32.91
N GLY A 366 17.61 16.38 -33.58
CA GLY A 366 19.07 16.41 -33.79
C GLY A 366 19.72 15.11 -33.41
N ALA A 367 20.94 14.87 -33.89
CA ALA A 367 21.73 13.68 -33.54
C ALA A 367 22.28 13.77 -32.12
N THR A 368 22.60 14.96 -31.65
CA THR A 368 23.04 15.25 -30.28
C THR A 368 22.37 16.52 -29.77
N ILE A 369 22.22 16.63 -28.45
CA ILE A 369 21.69 17.83 -27.79
C ILE A 369 22.77 18.37 -26.88
N ILE A 370 23.59 19.28 -27.44
CA ILE A 370 24.71 19.90 -26.73
C ILE A 370 24.56 21.43 -26.78
N ASN A 371 24.57 22.07 -25.61
CA ASN A 371 24.50 23.52 -25.43
C ASN A 371 23.33 24.14 -26.24
N ARG A 372 22.18 23.45 -26.28
CA ARG A 372 21.03 23.83 -27.11
C ARG A 372 20.11 24.77 -26.33
N PRO A 373 19.70 25.92 -26.91
CA PRO A 373 18.75 26.79 -26.26
C PRO A 373 17.36 26.18 -26.24
N VAL A 374 16.73 26.23 -25.08
CA VAL A 374 15.34 25.77 -24.83
C VAL A 374 14.62 26.82 -24.01
N GLU A 375 13.40 27.14 -24.38
CA GLU A 375 12.54 28.08 -23.67
C GLU A 375 11.77 27.37 -22.56
N ILE A 376 11.98 27.77 -21.31
CA ILE A 376 11.30 27.19 -20.14
C ILE A 376 10.83 28.35 -19.25
N ALA A 377 9.52 28.38 -18.95
CA ALA A 377 8.92 29.39 -18.05
C ALA A 377 9.29 30.84 -18.36
N GLY A 378 9.41 31.19 -19.67
CA GLY A 378 9.73 32.55 -20.13
C GLY A 378 11.21 32.91 -20.12
N GLY A 379 12.10 31.96 -19.84
CA GLY A 379 13.55 32.10 -19.92
C GLY A 379 14.19 31.12 -20.92
N THR A 380 15.28 31.56 -21.58
CA THR A 380 16.06 30.70 -22.48
C THR A 380 17.22 30.06 -21.72
N TYR A 381 17.30 28.74 -21.72
CA TYR A 381 18.35 27.95 -21.07
C TYR A 381 19.09 27.09 -22.08
N ASN A 382 20.39 27.10 -22.03
CA ASN A 382 21.21 26.19 -22.82
C ASN A 382 21.33 24.85 -22.11
N ILE A 383 20.83 23.77 -22.71
CA ILE A 383 20.85 22.43 -22.13
C ILE A 383 21.75 21.48 -22.92
N THR A 384 22.35 20.53 -22.22
CA THR A 384 23.03 19.36 -22.79
C THR A 384 22.39 18.12 -22.20
N CYS A 385 21.97 17.17 -23.05
CA CYS A 385 21.39 15.91 -22.64
C CYS A 385 22.41 14.79 -22.83
N ALA A 386 22.52 13.92 -21.84
CA ALA A 386 23.40 12.74 -21.86
C ALA A 386 22.76 11.61 -21.04
N SER A 387 23.02 10.38 -21.40
CA SER A 387 22.64 9.16 -20.68
C SER A 387 23.86 8.52 -20.00
#